data_6c92ce92d9dcf2b9e2be386bfc8626b9
#
_entry.id   6c92ce92d9dcf2b9e2be386bfc8626b9
#
_cell.length_a   1.000
_cell.length_b   1.000
_cell.length_c   1.000
_cell.angle_alpha   90.00
_cell.angle_beta   90.00
_cell.angle_gamma   90.00
#
_symmetry.space_group_name_H-M   'P 1'
#
loop_
_entity.id
_entity.type
_entity.pdbx_description
1 polymer ?
#
loop_
_entity_poly.entity_id
_entity_poly.type
_entity_poly.pdbx_seq_one_letter_code
_entity_poly.pdbx_strand_id
1 'polypeptide(L)'
;MMAHFAQLDDNNVVTQVIVVANEELIFEGVENETQGVIFCRSLFGNDTKWVQTSYNGNIRKRYAGIGYTYDADKDAFIAPKPYGSWVLDADFNWQAPVAMPVEDGKAFAWFEPNQEWIELKPQTN
;
A
#
# COMPACT_ATOMS: atom_id res chain seq x y z
N MET A 1 5.09 12.79 18.19
CA MET A 1 4.51 11.79 17.27
C MET A 1 4.63 12.29 15.83
N MET A 2 4.61 11.37 14.89
CA MET A 2 4.84 11.69 13.49
C MET A 2 3.71 11.13 12.63
N ALA A 3 3.32 11.91 11.62
CA ALA A 3 2.37 11.47 10.60
C ALA A 3 3.12 11.08 9.33
N HIS A 4 2.52 10.28 8.49
CA HIS A 4 3.12 9.83 7.23
C HIS A 4 2.23 10.26 6.08
N PHE A 5 2.84 10.77 5.02
CA PHE A 5 2.11 11.20 3.82
C PHE A 5 2.71 10.58 2.58
N ALA A 6 1.84 10.03 1.73
CA ALA A 6 2.24 9.46 0.45
C ALA A 6 2.04 10.49 -0.66
N GLN A 7 3.05 10.68 -1.48
CA GLN A 7 2.92 11.47 -2.70
C GLN A 7 2.42 10.57 -3.82
N LEU A 8 1.45 11.05 -4.58
CA LEU A 8 0.85 10.32 -5.69
C LEU A 8 1.18 11.00 -7.02
N ASP A 9 1.39 10.18 -8.05
CA ASP A 9 1.51 10.70 -9.41
C ASP A 9 0.10 10.91 -10.02
N ASP A 10 0.03 11.24 -11.30
CA ASP A 10 -1.25 11.51 -11.98
C ASP A 10 -2.14 10.26 -12.08
N ASN A 11 -1.57 9.09 -11.91
CA ASN A 11 -2.31 7.82 -11.91
C ASN A 11 -2.60 7.30 -10.51
N ASN A 12 -2.37 8.14 -9.48
CA ASN A 12 -2.54 7.80 -8.07
C ASN A 12 -1.60 6.69 -7.59
N VAL A 13 -0.44 6.55 -8.25
CA VAL A 13 0.60 5.62 -7.82
C VAL A 13 1.54 6.34 -6.86
N VAL A 14 1.85 5.68 -5.74
CA VAL A 14 2.73 6.24 -4.71
C VAL A 14 4.16 6.35 -5.23
N THR A 15 4.71 7.56 -5.21
CA THR A 15 6.09 7.82 -5.64
C THR A 15 7.06 7.95 -4.49
N GLN A 16 6.58 8.42 -3.33
CA GLN A 16 7.36 8.47 -2.09
C GLN A 16 6.45 8.59 -0.89
N VAL A 17 6.98 8.28 0.27
CA VAL A 17 6.29 8.48 1.55
C VAL A 17 7.22 9.30 2.44
N ILE A 18 6.71 10.37 3.03
CA ILE A 18 7.50 11.22 3.93
C ILE A 18 6.89 11.22 5.33
N VAL A 19 7.70 11.61 6.29
CA VAL A 19 7.31 11.74 7.69
C VAL A 19 7.12 13.22 8.00
N VAL A 20 6.00 13.57 8.62
CA VAL A 20 5.66 14.94 8.97
C VAL A 20 5.38 15.00 10.46
N ALA A 21 5.96 15.99 11.15
CA ALA A 21 5.66 16.18 12.57
C ALA A 21 4.19 16.49 12.76
N ASN A 22 3.56 15.89 13.79
CA ASN A 22 2.13 16.07 14.03
C ASN A 22 1.74 17.54 14.22
N GLU A 23 2.64 18.36 14.74
CA GLU A 23 2.40 19.80 14.92
C GLU A 23 2.05 20.51 13.62
N GLU A 24 2.55 20.00 12.49
CA GLU A 24 2.27 20.59 11.17
C GLU A 24 0.86 20.27 10.66
N LEU A 25 0.15 19.35 11.33
CA LEU A 25 -1.20 18.99 10.96
C LEU A 25 -2.26 19.72 11.79
N ILE A 26 -1.84 20.48 12.81
CA ILE A 26 -2.79 21.07 13.75
C ILE A 26 -3.39 22.35 13.17
N PHE A 27 -4.72 22.42 13.15
CA PHE A 27 -5.49 23.59 12.80
C PHE A 27 -6.57 23.80 13.87
N GLU A 28 -6.53 24.95 14.55
CA GLU A 28 -7.47 25.28 15.63
C GLU A 28 -7.50 24.18 16.72
N GLY A 29 -6.31 23.64 17.07
CA GLY A 29 -6.17 22.64 18.13
C GLY A 29 -6.49 21.21 17.73
N VAL A 30 -6.83 20.93 16.47
CA VAL A 30 -7.23 19.61 16.00
C VAL A 30 -6.33 19.18 14.84
N GLU A 31 -5.90 17.90 14.84
CA GLU A 31 -5.17 17.33 13.73
C GLU A 31 -6.07 17.23 12.50
N ASN A 32 -5.50 17.58 11.33
CA ASN A 32 -6.26 17.67 10.09
C ASN A 32 -5.37 17.27 8.92
N GLU A 33 -5.82 16.30 8.14
CA GLU A 33 -5.06 15.82 6.98
C GLU A 33 -4.82 16.94 5.97
N THR A 34 -5.79 17.82 5.75
CA THR A 34 -5.64 18.93 4.81
C THR A 34 -4.47 19.83 5.18
N GLN A 35 -4.23 20.07 6.46
CA GLN A 35 -3.09 20.85 6.91
C GLN A 35 -1.77 20.17 6.57
N GLY A 36 -1.71 18.84 6.74
CA GLY A 36 -0.53 18.08 6.36
C GLY A 36 -0.28 18.14 4.86
N VAL A 37 -1.33 18.07 4.05
CA VAL A 37 -1.21 18.20 2.59
C VAL A 37 -0.67 19.59 2.22
N ILE A 38 -1.17 20.63 2.86
CA ILE A 38 -0.67 22.00 2.65
C ILE A 38 0.82 22.07 2.98
N PHE A 39 1.22 21.48 4.11
CA PHE A 39 2.63 21.45 4.51
C PHE A 39 3.49 20.73 3.47
N CYS A 40 3.04 19.55 2.99
CA CYS A 40 3.77 18.81 1.98
C CYS A 40 3.91 19.61 0.68
N ARG A 41 2.85 20.31 0.26
CA ARG A 41 2.90 21.15 -0.93
C ARG A 41 3.86 22.33 -0.76
N SER A 42 3.98 22.84 0.45
CA SER A 42 4.94 23.93 0.71
C SER A 42 6.38 23.48 0.51
N LEU A 43 6.67 22.19 0.71
CA LEU A 43 8.00 21.62 0.54
C LEU A 43 8.28 21.15 -0.88
N PHE A 44 7.28 20.60 -1.56
CA PHE A 44 7.48 19.88 -2.84
C PHE A 44 6.77 20.53 -4.03
N GLY A 45 5.92 21.52 -3.82
CA GLY A 45 5.24 22.24 -4.89
C GLY A 45 3.72 22.14 -4.79
N ASN A 46 3.03 23.19 -5.26
CA ASN A 46 1.57 23.28 -5.15
C ASN A 46 0.83 22.32 -6.08
N ASP A 47 1.51 21.75 -7.06
CA ASP A 47 0.94 20.80 -8.02
C ASP A 47 1.14 19.35 -7.60
N THR A 48 1.70 19.10 -6.42
CA THR A 48 1.88 17.74 -5.91
C THR A 48 0.61 17.24 -5.22
N LYS A 49 0.40 15.92 -5.27
CA LYS A 49 -0.76 15.26 -4.67
C LYS A 49 -0.29 14.44 -3.47
N TRP A 50 -0.98 14.56 -2.34
CA TRP A 50 -0.60 13.91 -1.10
C TRP A 50 -1.82 13.32 -0.41
N VAL A 51 -1.64 12.13 0.18
CA VAL A 51 -2.66 11.43 0.95
C VAL A 51 -2.00 10.88 2.21
N GLN A 52 -2.64 11.10 3.36
CA GLN A 52 -2.11 10.58 4.62
C GLN A 52 -2.21 9.06 4.65
N THR A 53 -1.14 8.42 5.14
CA THR A 53 -1.10 6.99 5.40
C THR A 53 -0.72 6.76 6.86
N SER A 54 -0.75 5.51 7.33
CA SER A 54 -0.39 5.16 8.70
C SER A 54 0.63 4.03 8.67
N TYR A 55 1.76 4.22 9.38
CA TYR A 55 2.80 3.20 9.46
C TYR A 55 2.26 1.86 9.94
N ASN A 56 1.28 1.89 10.86
CA ASN A 56 0.66 0.68 11.41
C ASN A 56 -0.57 0.23 10.63
N GLY A 57 -0.87 0.86 9.49
CA GLY A 57 -2.04 0.49 8.68
C GLY A 57 -3.38 0.84 9.33
N ASN A 58 -3.42 1.83 10.22
CA ASN A 58 -4.64 2.18 10.95
C ASN A 58 -5.68 2.89 10.09
N ILE A 59 -5.26 3.47 8.96
CA ILE A 59 -6.17 4.12 8.01
C ILE A 59 -5.88 3.59 6.62
N ARG A 60 -6.90 3.64 5.74
CA ARG A 60 -6.78 3.28 4.33
C ARG A 60 -6.21 1.87 4.11
N LYS A 61 -6.55 0.95 5.02
CA LYS A 61 -6.29 -0.49 4.96
C LYS A 61 -4.85 -0.91 5.23
N ARG A 62 -3.85 -0.14 4.74
CA ARG A 62 -2.45 -0.52 4.92
C ARG A 62 -1.54 0.68 4.77
N TYR A 63 -0.31 0.53 5.21
CA TYR A 63 0.71 1.54 5.01
C TYR A 63 1.06 1.62 3.52
N ALA A 64 1.16 2.85 2.99
CA ALA A 64 1.50 3.06 1.59
C ALA A 64 2.95 2.67 1.32
N GLY A 65 3.17 1.93 0.25
CA GLY A 65 4.51 1.63 -0.25
C GLY A 65 4.70 2.27 -1.62
N ILE A 66 5.95 2.51 -2.00
CA ILE A 66 6.27 3.02 -3.34
C ILE A 66 5.76 2.01 -4.37
N GLY A 67 5.04 2.48 -5.38
CA GLY A 67 4.44 1.64 -6.41
C GLY A 67 3.02 1.18 -6.08
N TYR A 68 2.54 1.38 -4.84
CA TYR A 68 1.15 1.10 -4.50
C TYR A 68 0.24 2.13 -5.17
N THR A 69 -1.01 1.75 -5.39
CA THR A 69 -2.02 2.66 -5.94
C THR A 69 -3.00 3.07 -4.84
N TYR A 70 -3.32 4.35 -4.76
CA TYR A 70 -4.38 4.83 -3.90
C TYR A 70 -5.69 4.82 -4.68
N ASP A 71 -6.68 4.04 -4.21
CA ASP A 71 -8.02 4.00 -4.79
C ASP A 71 -8.92 4.93 -3.98
N ALA A 72 -9.27 6.07 -4.56
CA ALA A 72 -10.05 7.09 -3.85
C ALA A 72 -11.48 6.64 -3.56
N ASP A 73 -12.07 5.84 -4.44
CA ASP A 73 -13.43 5.33 -4.24
C ASP A 73 -13.51 4.38 -3.06
N LYS A 74 -12.48 3.58 -2.86
CA LYS A 74 -12.39 2.61 -1.76
C LYS A 74 -11.69 3.20 -0.53
N ASP A 75 -11.06 4.36 -0.69
CA ASP A 75 -10.22 5.00 0.33
C ASP A 75 -9.21 4.02 0.90
N ALA A 76 -8.43 3.40 0.02
CA ALA A 76 -7.48 2.35 0.40
C ALA A 76 -6.24 2.36 -0.48
N PHE A 77 -5.10 1.99 0.09
CA PHE A 77 -3.88 1.71 -0.67
C PHE A 77 -3.87 0.25 -1.10
N ILE A 78 -3.57 0.01 -2.36
CA ILE A 78 -3.57 -1.33 -2.96
C ILE A 78 -2.18 -1.62 -3.47
N ALA A 79 -1.62 -2.76 -3.06
CA ALA A 79 -0.31 -3.21 -3.52
C ALA A 79 -0.33 -3.50 -5.02
N PRO A 80 0.84 -3.45 -5.70
CA PRO A 80 0.89 -3.83 -7.11
C PRO A 80 0.35 -5.25 -7.32
N LYS A 81 -0.35 -5.46 -8.44
CA LYS A 81 -0.90 -6.77 -8.78
C LYS A 81 0.25 -7.76 -9.01
N PRO A 82 0.34 -8.85 -8.23
CA PRO A 82 1.50 -9.74 -8.35
C PRO A 82 1.48 -10.60 -9.63
N TYR A 83 0.29 -11.01 -10.07
CA TYR A 83 0.12 -11.84 -11.27
C TYR A 83 -1.21 -11.52 -11.93
N GLY A 84 -1.28 -11.71 -13.26
CA GLY A 84 -2.46 -11.35 -14.03
C GLY A 84 -3.74 -12.06 -13.60
N SER A 85 -3.64 -13.29 -13.08
CA SER A 85 -4.80 -14.08 -12.67
C SER A 85 -5.33 -13.76 -11.28
N TRP A 86 -4.55 -13.07 -10.46
CA TRP A 86 -4.93 -12.78 -9.07
C TRP A 86 -6.02 -11.71 -9.01
N VAL A 87 -6.88 -11.80 -7.99
CA VAL A 87 -7.99 -10.86 -7.78
C VAL A 87 -7.96 -10.30 -6.37
N LEU A 88 -8.56 -9.11 -6.20
CA LEU A 88 -8.67 -8.48 -4.88
C LEU A 88 -9.82 -9.10 -4.10
N ASP A 89 -9.56 -9.36 -2.82
CA ASP A 89 -10.62 -9.77 -1.89
C ASP A 89 -11.33 -8.54 -1.30
N ALA A 90 -12.23 -8.77 -0.37
CA ALA A 90 -13.02 -7.70 0.25
C ALA A 90 -12.16 -6.73 1.09
N ASP A 91 -10.97 -7.15 1.51
CA ASP A 91 -10.04 -6.35 2.29
C ASP A 91 -8.95 -5.72 1.42
N PHE A 92 -9.10 -5.82 0.08
CA PHE A 92 -8.16 -5.27 -0.90
C PHE A 92 -6.79 -5.92 -0.81
N ASN A 93 -6.76 -7.20 -0.51
CA ASN A 93 -5.57 -8.05 -0.61
C ASN A 93 -5.67 -8.89 -1.86
N TRP A 94 -4.54 -9.09 -2.54
CA TRP A 94 -4.51 -9.92 -3.74
C TRP A 94 -4.58 -11.39 -3.37
N GLN A 95 -5.45 -12.14 -4.06
CA GLN A 95 -5.64 -13.56 -3.83
C GLN A 95 -5.46 -14.32 -5.14
N ALA A 96 -4.73 -15.43 -5.06
CA ALA A 96 -4.62 -16.34 -6.19
C ALA A 96 -5.99 -16.98 -6.46
N PRO A 97 -6.29 -17.36 -7.74
CA PRO A 97 -7.55 -18.03 -8.04
C PRO A 97 -7.68 -19.41 -7.40
N VAL A 98 -6.56 -19.99 -6.94
CA VAL A 98 -6.53 -21.29 -6.25
C VAL A 98 -5.87 -21.08 -4.91
N ALA A 99 -6.48 -21.56 -3.82
CA ALA A 99 -5.94 -21.40 -2.48
C ALA A 99 -4.62 -22.16 -2.35
N MET A 100 -3.65 -21.53 -1.68
CA MET A 100 -2.35 -22.18 -1.43
C MET A 100 -2.55 -23.38 -0.51
N PRO A 101 -2.00 -24.57 -0.87
CA PRO A 101 -2.07 -25.72 0.02
C PRO A 101 -1.36 -25.45 1.34
N VAL A 102 -1.89 -25.99 2.43
CA VAL A 102 -1.28 -25.88 3.76
C VAL A 102 -0.88 -27.27 4.19
N GLU A 103 0.44 -27.55 4.13
CA GLU A 103 1.00 -28.83 4.52
C GLU A 103 2.25 -28.59 5.35
N ASP A 104 2.35 -29.26 6.51
CA ASP A 104 3.46 -29.05 7.42
C ASP A 104 4.80 -29.35 6.75
N GLY A 105 5.78 -28.45 6.97
CA GLY A 105 7.12 -28.63 6.44
C GLY A 105 7.27 -28.40 4.96
N LYS A 106 6.22 -27.96 4.26
CA LYS A 106 6.25 -27.71 2.83
C LYS A 106 6.08 -26.23 2.52
N ALA A 107 6.78 -25.77 1.49
CA ALA A 107 6.65 -24.41 0.95
C ALA A 107 6.19 -24.49 -0.51
N PHE A 108 5.43 -23.49 -0.94
CA PHE A 108 4.86 -23.46 -2.28
C PHE A 108 5.15 -22.13 -2.95
N ALA A 109 5.25 -22.15 -4.28
CA ALA A 109 5.36 -20.95 -5.10
C ALA A 109 4.28 -20.98 -6.18
N TRP A 110 3.78 -19.80 -6.53
CA TRP A 110 2.77 -19.68 -7.57
C TRP A 110 3.42 -19.76 -8.95
N PHE A 111 2.83 -20.59 -9.83
CA PHE A 111 3.26 -20.71 -11.22
C PHE A 111 2.14 -20.20 -12.12
N GLU A 112 2.27 -18.97 -12.58
CA GLU A 112 1.21 -18.27 -13.32
C GLU A 112 0.82 -18.94 -14.63
N PRO A 113 1.76 -19.47 -15.46
CA PRO A 113 1.35 -20.07 -16.73
C PRO A 113 0.32 -21.17 -16.61
N ASN A 114 0.38 -21.97 -15.55
CA ASN A 114 -0.58 -23.06 -15.32
C ASN A 114 -1.59 -22.72 -14.22
N GLN A 115 -1.45 -21.55 -13.60
CA GLN A 115 -2.29 -21.11 -12.47
C GLN A 115 -2.37 -22.19 -11.40
N GLU A 116 -1.19 -22.57 -10.89
CA GLU A 116 -1.09 -23.61 -9.87
C GLU A 116 0.01 -23.30 -8.87
N TRP A 117 -0.10 -23.91 -7.68
CA TRP A 117 0.93 -23.86 -6.67
C TRP A 117 1.89 -25.04 -6.84
N ILE A 118 3.19 -24.74 -6.87
CA ILE A 118 4.24 -25.75 -7.05
C ILE A 118 4.98 -25.88 -5.73
N GLU A 119 5.14 -27.13 -5.28
CA GLU A 119 5.90 -27.38 -4.07
C GLU A 119 7.37 -27.08 -4.30
N LEU A 120 7.96 -26.29 -3.40
CA LEU A 120 9.39 -26.02 -3.42
C LEU A 120 10.11 -27.10 -2.62
N LYS A 121 11.06 -27.78 -3.25
CA LYS A 121 11.81 -28.84 -2.60
C LYS A 121 13.19 -28.33 -2.21
N PRO A 122 13.71 -28.72 -1.02
CA PRO A 122 15.06 -28.35 -0.65
C PRO A 122 16.06 -28.86 -1.67
N GLN A 123 17.06 -28.04 -1.97
CA GLN A 123 18.16 -28.49 -2.82
C GLN A 123 19.04 -29.44 -2.04
N THR A 124 19.35 -30.56 -2.65
CA THR A 124 20.30 -31.51 -2.07
C THR A 124 21.58 -31.50 -2.90
N ASN A 125 22.71 -31.47 -2.21
CA ASN A 125 24.00 -31.52 -2.87
C ASN A 125 24.48 -32.97 -3.08
#